data_9b6d8fff246087c119ccf7e9a33b904f
#
_entry.id   9b6d8fff246087c119ccf7e9a33b904f
#
_cell.length_a   1.000
_cell.length_b   1.000
_cell.length_c   1.000
_cell.angle_alpha   90.00
_cell.angle_beta   90.00
_cell.angle_gamma   90.00
#
_symmetry.space_group_name_H-M   'P 1'
#
loop_
_entity.id
_entity.type
_entity.pdbx_description
1 polymer ?
#
loop_
_entity_poly.entity_id
_entity_poly.type
_entity_poly.pdbx_seq_one_letter_code
_entity_poly.pdbx_strand_id
1 'polypeptide(L)'
;IRALKQSEFFRVVERVGIDHLTKERQIIRSTREKFNDNIDQLPLLFAGLIFEGGIIDYNTNLLTGGIGARYLGIGNSKQYREDTVVVSIRVVSVSTGEILLENLTTKTILSVGLSNDFFRYIADGTKLVEFESGNAMNESKSIALQAAIETGIVDIIAQGEEVGYWKYYNL
;
A
#
# COMPACT_ATOMS: atom_id res chain seq x y z
N ILE A 1 -3.93 3.69 4.42
CA ILE A 1 -5.23 3.49 5.09
C ILE A 1 -5.79 2.10 4.76
N ARG A 2 -5.95 1.72 3.45
CA ARG A 2 -6.55 0.44 3.07
C ARG A 2 -5.85 -0.76 3.71
N ALA A 3 -4.54 -0.89 3.58
CA ALA A 3 -3.76 -2.00 4.14
C ALA A 3 -3.91 -2.10 5.67
N LEU A 4 -3.83 -0.96 6.38
CA LEU A 4 -4.06 -0.93 7.82
C LEU A 4 -5.47 -1.37 8.22
N LYS A 5 -6.47 -1.00 7.42
CA LYS A 5 -7.86 -1.40 7.67
C LYS A 5 -8.10 -2.89 7.40
N GLN A 6 -7.46 -3.42 6.36
CA GLN A 6 -7.54 -4.83 5.98
C GLN A 6 -6.78 -5.76 6.94
N SER A 7 -5.74 -5.24 7.62
CA SER A 7 -5.04 -6.03 8.65
C SER A 7 -5.89 -6.34 9.87
N GLU A 8 -6.96 -5.54 10.11
CA GLU A 8 -7.83 -5.61 11.29
C GLU A 8 -7.10 -5.51 12.65
N PHE A 9 -5.79 -5.20 12.60
CA PHE A 9 -4.94 -5.14 13.79
C PHE A 9 -5.11 -3.81 14.54
N PHE A 10 -5.30 -2.71 13.82
CA PHE A 10 -5.45 -1.38 14.39
C PHE A 10 -6.83 -0.79 14.12
N ARG A 11 -7.33 -0.03 15.09
CA ARG A 11 -8.50 0.81 14.89
C ARG A 11 -8.11 2.08 14.14
N VAL A 12 -8.34 2.10 12.83
CA VAL A 12 -7.98 3.23 11.96
C VAL A 12 -8.95 4.38 12.14
N VAL A 13 -8.43 5.59 12.39
CA VAL A 13 -9.20 6.83 12.52
C VAL A 13 -8.86 7.81 11.41
N GLU A 14 -9.85 8.62 10.99
CA GLU A 14 -9.66 9.61 9.93
C GLU A 14 -8.83 10.80 10.42
N ARG A 15 -7.79 11.16 9.67
CA ARG A 15 -6.95 12.35 9.90
C ARG A 15 -6.63 13.11 8.62
N VAL A 16 -6.70 12.46 7.46
CA VAL A 16 -6.45 13.11 6.16
C VAL A 16 -7.58 14.08 5.84
N GLY A 17 -8.83 13.65 6.05
CA GLY A 17 -10.04 14.46 5.84
C GLY A 17 -10.59 15.09 7.11
N ILE A 18 -9.77 15.37 8.12
CA ILE A 18 -10.20 15.87 9.42
C ILE A 18 -10.95 17.20 9.32
N ASP A 19 -10.58 18.07 8.38
CA ASP A 19 -11.22 19.37 8.17
C ASP A 19 -12.67 19.21 7.72
N HIS A 20 -12.95 18.28 6.81
CA HIS A 20 -14.31 17.98 6.37
C HIS A 20 -15.16 17.43 7.52
N LEU A 21 -14.59 16.53 8.31
CA LEU A 21 -15.26 15.97 9.47
C LEU A 21 -15.57 17.06 10.52
N THR A 22 -14.60 17.94 10.80
CA THR A 22 -14.76 19.04 11.76
C THR A 22 -15.85 20.01 11.30
N LYS A 23 -15.87 20.34 10.01
CA LYS A 23 -16.88 21.22 9.41
C LYS A 23 -18.28 20.62 9.52
N GLU A 24 -18.44 19.34 9.22
CA GLU A 24 -19.73 18.66 9.37
C GLU A 24 -20.21 18.64 10.83
N ARG A 25 -19.29 18.40 11.77
CA ARG A 25 -19.60 18.46 13.21
C ARG A 25 -20.04 19.84 13.67
N GLN A 26 -19.49 20.92 13.10
CA GLN A 26 -19.95 22.28 13.36
C GLN A 26 -21.37 22.52 12.84
N ILE A 27 -21.69 22.03 11.63
CA ILE A 27 -23.04 22.11 11.04
C ILE A 27 -24.04 21.37 11.93
N ILE A 28 -23.72 20.15 12.36
CA ILE A 28 -24.58 19.38 13.26
C ILE A 28 -24.83 20.13 14.56
N ARG A 29 -23.78 20.70 15.18
CA ARG A 29 -23.92 21.48 16.41
C ARG A 29 -24.85 22.67 16.22
N SER A 30 -24.61 23.51 15.21
CA SER A 30 -25.42 24.70 14.95
C SER A 30 -26.88 24.38 14.60
N THR A 31 -27.12 23.23 13.98
CA THR A 31 -28.47 22.74 13.67
C THR A 31 -29.19 22.32 14.94
N ARG A 32 -28.53 21.54 15.80
CA ARG A 32 -29.10 21.09 17.08
C ARG A 32 -29.44 22.25 18.02
N GLU A 33 -28.54 23.23 18.10
CA GLU A 33 -28.78 24.46 18.87
C GLU A 33 -30.06 25.20 18.41
N LYS A 34 -30.31 25.28 17.09
CA LYS A 34 -31.53 25.92 16.54
C LYS A 34 -32.81 25.17 16.89
N PHE A 35 -32.73 23.85 17.07
CA PHE A 35 -33.88 23.01 17.39
C PHE A 35 -33.97 22.66 18.87
N ASN A 36 -33.19 23.31 19.75
CA ASN A 36 -33.08 23.01 21.19
C ASN A 36 -32.81 21.51 21.48
N ASP A 37 -32.06 20.86 20.60
CA ASP A 37 -31.62 19.48 20.78
C ASP A 37 -30.30 19.48 21.56
N ASN A 38 -30.35 19.11 22.83
CA ASN A 38 -29.22 19.11 23.76
C ASN A 38 -28.39 17.82 23.72
N ILE A 39 -28.44 17.04 22.64
CA ILE A 39 -27.65 15.84 22.50
C ILE A 39 -26.19 16.20 22.19
N ASP A 40 -25.28 15.88 23.10
CA ASP A 40 -23.86 16.08 22.92
C ASP A 40 -23.29 15.18 21.79
N GLN A 41 -22.37 15.75 21.03
CA GLN A 41 -21.62 14.96 20.07
C GLN A 41 -20.55 14.13 20.80
N LEU A 42 -20.45 12.86 20.46
CA LEU A 42 -19.35 12.02 20.94
C LEU A 42 -17.99 12.62 20.55
N PRO A 43 -16.98 12.55 21.44
CA PRO A 43 -15.65 13.03 21.11
C PRO A 43 -15.02 12.21 19.98
N LEU A 44 -14.13 12.84 19.23
CA LEU A 44 -13.32 12.12 18.25
C LEU A 44 -12.33 11.21 18.98
N LEU A 45 -12.11 10.05 18.42
CA LEU A 45 -11.12 9.11 18.96
C LEU A 45 -9.72 9.69 18.84
N PHE A 46 -8.89 9.49 19.85
CA PHE A 46 -7.48 9.81 19.79
C PHE A 46 -6.74 8.82 18.88
N ALA A 47 -5.76 9.33 18.12
CA ALA A 47 -4.78 8.51 17.45
C ALA A 47 -3.58 8.37 18.39
N GLY A 48 -3.23 7.15 18.78
CA GLY A 48 -2.02 6.87 19.57
C GLY A 48 -0.78 6.75 18.70
N LEU A 49 -0.98 6.32 17.45
CA LEU A 49 0.07 6.10 16.46
C LEU A 49 -0.25 6.82 15.15
N ILE A 50 0.78 7.33 14.50
CA ILE A 50 0.72 7.84 13.13
C ILE A 50 1.53 6.91 12.25
N PHE A 51 0.90 6.38 11.20
CA PHE A 51 1.57 5.66 10.11
C PHE A 51 1.74 6.63 8.96
N GLU A 52 2.96 6.86 8.57
CA GLU A 52 3.28 7.68 7.42
C GLU A 52 4.33 7.00 6.56
N GLY A 53 4.35 7.31 5.27
CA GLY A 53 5.30 6.70 4.36
C GLY A 53 5.24 7.32 2.98
N GLY A 54 6.17 6.88 2.14
CA GLY A 54 6.27 7.35 0.77
C GLY A 54 7.03 6.38 -0.11
N ILE A 55 6.90 6.60 -1.41
CA ILE A 55 7.72 5.92 -2.41
C ILE A 55 9.09 6.60 -2.40
N ILE A 56 10.14 5.81 -2.11
CA ILE A 56 11.53 6.30 -2.10
C ILE A 56 12.15 6.16 -3.48
N ASP A 57 11.86 5.04 -4.14
CA ASP A 57 12.42 4.75 -5.46
C ASP A 57 11.43 3.99 -6.32
N TYR A 58 11.52 4.24 -7.62
CA TYR A 58 10.74 3.55 -8.62
C TYR A 58 11.58 3.39 -9.89
N ASN A 59 11.93 2.16 -10.24
CA ASN A 59 12.72 1.82 -11.40
C ASN A 59 11.95 0.91 -12.36
N THR A 60 12.08 1.19 -13.66
CA THR A 60 11.58 0.33 -14.73
C THR A 60 12.75 -0.05 -15.62
N ASN A 61 13.06 -1.33 -15.72
CA ASN A 61 14.07 -1.89 -16.59
C ASN A 61 13.42 -2.68 -17.74
N LEU A 62 13.79 -2.39 -18.96
CA LEU A 62 13.42 -3.21 -20.12
C LEU A 62 14.57 -4.17 -20.40
N LEU A 63 14.34 -5.45 -20.20
CA LEU A 63 15.30 -6.53 -20.46
C LEU A 63 14.89 -7.19 -21.78
N THR A 64 15.70 -7.04 -22.83
CA THR A 64 15.54 -7.78 -24.07
C THR A 64 16.41 -9.02 -24.02
N GLY A 65 15.80 -10.18 -23.69
CA GLY A 65 16.45 -11.48 -23.69
C GLY A 65 16.26 -12.16 -25.04
N GLY A 66 17.30 -12.16 -25.90
CA GLY A 66 17.37 -13.02 -27.07
C GLY A 66 18.15 -14.28 -26.77
N ILE A 67 17.48 -15.41 -26.55
CA ILE A 67 18.14 -16.70 -26.81
C ILE A 67 18.09 -16.89 -28.32
N GLY A 68 19.16 -16.48 -28.97
CA GLY A 68 19.29 -16.54 -30.43
C GLY A 68 19.52 -17.94 -30.93
N ALA A 69 18.46 -18.67 -31.25
CA ALA A 69 18.51 -19.64 -32.32
C ALA A 69 17.71 -19.07 -33.49
N ARG A 70 18.39 -18.32 -34.34
CA ARG A 70 17.84 -17.91 -35.66
C ARG A 70 17.89 -19.12 -36.58
N TYR A 71 16.78 -19.79 -36.73
CA TYR A 71 16.58 -20.69 -37.87
C TYR A 71 15.55 -20.03 -38.79
N LEU A 72 15.99 -19.72 -40.02
CA LEU A 72 15.18 -19.17 -41.12
C LEU A 72 14.46 -17.82 -40.80
N GLY A 73 15.10 -16.91 -40.08
CA GLY A 73 14.56 -15.54 -39.91
C GLY A 73 13.37 -15.37 -38.95
N ILE A 74 12.91 -16.44 -38.31
CA ILE A 74 11.86 -16.39 -37.32
C ILE A 74 12.52 -16.45 -35.94
N GLY A 75 12.74 -15.30 -35.32
CA GLY A 75 13.27 -15.17 -33.96
C GLY A 75 12.15 -14.71 -33.01
N ASN A 76 11.74 -15.54 -32.09
CA ASN A 76 10.91 -15.11 -30.98
C ASN A 76 11.76 -14.27 -30.03
N SER A 77 11.69 -12.94 -30.13
CA SER A 77 12.25 -12.05 -29.12
C SER A 77 11.25 -11.91 -27.99
N LYS A 78 11.59 -12.43 -26.83
CA LYS A 78 10.82 -12.18 -25.59
C LYS A 78 11.36 -10.89 -24.98
N GLN A 79 10.50 -9.93 -24.78
CA GLN A 79 10.81 -8.73 -24.00
C GLN A 79 10.33 -8.94 -22.55
N TYR A 80 11.21 -8.62 -21.62
CA TYR A 80 10.90 -8.64 -20.18
C TYR A 80 10.96 -7.20 -19.69
N ARG A 81 9.99 -6.83 -18.90
CA ARG A 81 9.96 -5.57 -18.18
C ARG A 81 9.98 -5.86 -16.69
N GLU A 82 10.93 -5.25 -15.99
CA GLU A 82 11.07 -5.33 -14.55
C GLU A 82 10.73 -3.98 -13.95
N ASP A 83 9.66 -3.92 -13.13
CA ASP A 83 9.27 -2.74 -12.38
C ASP A 83 9.59 -2.97 -10.90
N THR A 84 10.51 -2.16 -10.34
CA THR A 84 10.88 -2.21 -8.91
C THR A 84 10.39 -0.96 -8.20
N VAL A 85 9.70 -1.16 -7.08
CA VAL A 85 9.21 -0.10 -6.20
C VAL A 85 9.80 -0.27 -4.82
N VAL A 86 10.31 0.82 -4.25
CA VAL A 86 10.79 0.89 -2.86
C VAL A 86 9.90 1.85 -2.07
N VAL A 87 9.30 1.33 -1.01
CA VAL A 87 8.40 2.08 -0.12
C VAL A 87 9.00 2.12 1.29
N SER A 88 9.08 3.31 1.90
CA SER A 88 9.34 3.45 3.33
C SER A 88 8.04 3.70 4.07
N ILE A 89 7.87 3.02 5.21
CA ILE A 89 6.77 3.24 6.15
C ILE A 89 7.36 3.38 7.54
N ARG A 90 6.96 4.43 8.28
CA ARG A 90 7.36 4.64 9.66
C ARG A 90 6.13 4.80 10.57
N VAL A 91 6.31 4.44 11.83
CA VAL A 91 5.31 4.56 12.88
C VAL A 91 5.81 5.52 13.94
N VAL A 92 5.01 6.55 14.20
CA VAL A 92 5.34 7.60 15.17
C VAL A 92 4.35 7.54 16.34
N SER A 93 4.87 7.59 17.55
CA SER A 93 4.08 7.76 18.76
C SER A 93 3.57 9.20 18.87
N VAL A 94 2.25 9.37 18.96
CA VAL A 94 1.64 10.70 19.12
C VAL A 94 1.98 11.32 20.48
N SER A 95 2.15 10.50 21.52
CA SER A 95 2.40 10.97 22.88
C SER A 95 3.82 11.49 23.09
N THR A 96 4.81 10.91 22.43
CA THR A 96 6.23 11.24 22.62
C THR A 96 6.88 11.89 21.40
N GLY A 97 6.29 11.75 20.21
CA GLY A 97 6.90 12.13 18.95
C GLY A 97 8.04 11.19 18.51
N GLU A 98 8.23 10.08 19.21
CA GLU A 98 9.26 9.10 18.90
C GLU A 98 8.87 8.28 17.66
N ILE A 99 9.83 8.02 16.78
CA ILE A 99 9.70 7.06 15.69
C ILE A 99 9.94 5.67 16.30
N LEU A 100 8.85 4.90 16.45
CA LEU A 100 8.90 3.58 17.06
C LEU A 100 9.49 2.54 16.13
N LEU A 101 9.10 2.58 14.87
CA LEU A 101 9.53 1.64 13.83
C LEU A 101 9.64 2.34 12.49
N GLU A 102 10.56 1.86 11.68
CA GLU A 102 10.68 2.22 10.27
C GLU A 102 10.98 0.96 9.47
N ASN A 103 10.25 0.75 8.38
CA ASN A 103 10.44 -0.37 7.46
C ASN A 103 10.62 0.13 6.03
N LEU A 104 11.56 -0.50 5.33
CA LEU A 104 11.83 -0.29 3.91
C LEU A 104 11.48 -1.55 3.15
N THR A 105 10.43 -1.48 2.34
CA THR A 105 9.95 -2.64 1.56
C THR A 105 10.24 -2.45 0.08
N THR A 106 10.90 -3.42 -0.52
CA THR A 106 11.17 -3.46 -1.96
C THR A 106 10.30 -4.54 -2.61
N LYS A 107 9.62 -4.20 -3.68
CA LYS A 107 8.88 -5.17 -4.52
C LYS A 107 9.28 -5.01 -5.98
N THR A 108 9.54 -6.15 -6.60
CA THR A 108 9.86 -6.24 -8.03
C THR A 108 8.80 -7.08 -8.73
N ILE A 109 8.28 -6.55 -9.83
CA ILE A 109 7.34 -7.27 -10.71
C ILE A 109 8.00 -7.46 -12.05
N LEU A 110 8.02 -8.70 -12.51
CA LEU A 110 8.48 -9.06 -13.83
C LEU A 110 7.29 -9.25 -14.77
N SER A 111 7.25 -8.46 -15.84
CA SER A 111 6.26 -8.56 -16.91
C SER A 111 6.91 -9.16 -18.16
N VAL A 112 6.27 -10.17 -18.76
CA VAL A 112 6.76 -10.82 -19.99
C VAL A 112 5.94 -10.39 -21.17
N GLY A 113 6.58 -9.74 -22.16
CA GLY A 113 5.98 -9.41 -23.45
C GLY A 113 6.02 -10.63 -24.37
N LEU A 114 4.86 -11.07 -24.84
CA LEU A 114 4.73 -12.00 -25.95
C LEU A 114 4.61 -11.18 -27.24
N SER A 115 5.22 -11.63 -28.32
CA SER A 115 5.40 -10.92 -29.59
C SER A 115 4.14 -10.49 -30.35
N ASN A 116 3.00 -10.38 -29.69
CA ASN A 116 1.74 -9.83 -30.20
C ASN A 116 1.12 -8.87 -29.18
N ASP A 117 1.85 -7.83 -28.77
CA ASP A 117 1.37 -6.69 -27.95
C ASP A 117 0.70 -7.01 -26.59
N PHE A 118 0.90 -8.20 -26.03
CA PHE A 118 0.36 -8.58 -24.73
C PHE A 118 1.47 -8.86 -23.73
N PHE A 119 1.51 -8.11 -22.62
CA PHE A 119 2.39 -8.37 -21.49
C PHE A 119 1.65 -9.27 -20.48
N ARG A 120 2.32 -10.34 -20.02
CA ARG A 120 1.82 -11.26 -19.03
C ARG A 120 2.69 -11.16 -17.78
N TYR A 121 2.08 -11.03 -16.61
CA TYR A 121 2.79 -10.83 -15.34
C TYR A 121 3.20 -12.16 -14.70
N ILE A 122 4.42 -12.18 -14.17
CA ILE A 122 4.93 -13.25 -13.31
C ILE A 122 5.47 -12.58 -12.05
N ALA A 123 4.85 -12.83 -10.90
CA ALA A 123 5.35 -12.37 -9.61
C ALA A 123 6.37 -13.36 -9.06
N ASP A 124 7.59 -12.88 -8.74
CA ASP A 124 8.62 -13.68 -8.09
C ASP A 124 8.72 -13.25 -6.62
N GLY A 125 8.61 -14.23 -5.71
CA GLY A 125 8.92 -14.05 -4.30
C GLY A 125 7.77 -14.02 -3.29
N THR A 126 6.52 -14.02 -3.70
CA THR A 126 5.34 -14.43 -2.89
C THR A 126 4.27 -14.87 -3.85
N LYS A 127 3.79 -16.10 -3.69
CA LYS A 127 2.88 -16.79 -4.60
C LYS A 127 1.56 -16.02 -4.83
N LEU A 128 1.56 -15.13 -5.82
CA LEU A 128 0.36 -14.61 -6.45
C LEU A 128 0.54 -14.73 -7.95
N VAL A 129 0.08 -15.86 -8.51
CA VAL A 129 -0.07 -16.05 -9.94
C VAL A 129 -1.52 -15.68 -10.25
N GLU A 130 -1.76 -14.43 -10.57
CA GLU A 130 -3.03 -14.01 -11.18
C GLU A 130 -2.84 -13.89 -12.69
N PHE A 131 -3.67 -14.64 -13.41
CA PHE A 131 -3.77 -14.55 -14.87
C PHE A 131 -4.92 -13.60 -15.20
N GLU A 132 -4.61 -12.37 -15.56
CA GLU A 132 -5.60 -11.44 -16.07
C GLU A 132 -5.22 -10.96 -17.47
N SER A 133 -6.15 -11.12 -18.42
CA SER A 133 -6.01 -10.63 -19.80
C SER A 133 -6.68 -9.27 -19.92
N GLY A 134 -5.89 -8.19 -19.90
CA GLY A 134 -6.40 -6.83 -20.06
C GLY A 134 -5.28 -5.82 -20.29
N ASN A 135 -5.56 -4.66 -20.86
CA ASN A 135 -4.66 -3.57 -21.24
C ASN A 135 -3.70 -3.10 -20.11
N ALA A 136 -2.54 -3.73 -19.99
CA ALA A 136 -1.79 -3.85 -18.75
C ALA A 136 -0.59 -2.91 -18.56
N MET A 137 -0.47 -1.80 -19.30
CA MET A 137 0.74 -0.96 -19.21
C MET A 137 0.89 -0.14 -17.91
N ASN A 138 -0.19 0.10 -17.16
CA ASN A 138 -0.15 0.84 -15.89
C ASN A 138 -0.45 -0.02 -14.66
N GLU A 139 -0.94 -1.25 -14.84
CA GLU A 139 -1.39 -2.11 -13.75
C GLU A 139 -0.23 -2.69 -12.95
N SER A 140 0.89 -3.08 -13.59
CA SER A 140 2.06 -3.63 -12.89
C SER A 140 2.60 -2.70 -11.82
N LYS A 141 2.64 -1.38 -12.10
CA LYS A 141 3.13 -0.37 -11.17
C LYS A 141 2.25 -0.26 -9.93
N SER A 142 0.93 -0.23 -10.15
CA SER A 142 -0.05 -0.14 -9.07
C SER A 142 -0.04 -1.39 -8.21
N ILE A 143 0.09 -2.56 -8.82
CA ILE A 143 0.18 -3.86 -8.11
C ILE A 143 1.47 -3.92 -7.28
N ALA A 144 2.62 -3.54 -7.86
CA ALA A 144 3.90 -3.49 -7.15
C ALA A 144 3.82 -2.57 -5.92
N LEU A 145 3.28 -1.37 -6.11
CA LEU A 145 3.13 -0.38 -5.04
C LEU A 145 2.17 -0.88 -3.95
N GLN A 146 1.02 -1.42 -4.34
CA GLN A 146 0.06 -1.97 -3.37
C GLN A 146 0.69 -3.12 -2.57
N ALA A 147 1.34 -4.07 -3.25
CA ALA A 147 2.02 -5.19 -2.60
C ALA A 147 3.16 -4.74 -1.67
N ALA A 148 3.92 -3.70 -2.05
CA ALA A 148 4.95 -3.12 -1.20
C ALA A 148 4.37 -2.51 0.07
N ILE A 149 3.28 -1.74 -0.04
CA ILE A 149 2.61 -1.14 1.11
C ILE A 149 2.01 -2.21 2.03
N GLU A 150 1.31 -3.21 1.47
CA GLU A 150 0.69 -4.28 2.25
C GLU A 150 1.74 -5.11 3.00
N THR A 151 2.83 -5.49 2.31
CA THR A 151 3.96 -6.17 2.97
C THR A 151 4.58 -5.31 4.06
N GLY A 152 4.86 -4.03 3.79
CA GLY A 152 5.45 -3.14 4.79
C GLY A 152 4.59 -2.96 6.04
N ILE A 153 3.27 -2.95 5.90
CA ILE A 153 2.35 -2.91 7.05
C ILE A 153 2.40 -4.22 7.85
N VAL A 154 2.40 -5.37 7.18
CA VAL A 154 2.51 -6.68 7.85
C VAL A 154 3.83 -6.80 8.61
N ASP A 155 4.94 -6.39 8.00
CA ASP A 155 6.26 -6.41 8.61
C ASP A 155 6.32 -5.50 9.85
N ILE A 156 5.75 -4.30 9.78
CA ILE A 156 5.68 -3.37 10.92
C ILE A 156 4.84 -3.96 12.05
N ILE A 157 3.70 -4.58 11.74
CA ILE A 157 2.87 -5.23 12.75
C ILE A 157 3.67 -6.32 13.47
N ALA A 158 4.35 -7.19 12.74
CA ALA A 158 5.15 -8.27 13.30
C ALA A 158 6.33 -7.74 14.14
N GLN A 159 7.08 -6.75 13.64
CA GLN A 159 8.18 -6.13 14.37
C GLN A 159 7.71 -5.47 15.67
N GLY A 160 6.57 -4.77 15.63
CA GLY A 160 6.04 -4.13 16.82
C GLY A 160 5.51 -5.10 17.88
N GLU A 161 5.02 -6.27 17.46
CA GLU A 161 4.70 -7.36 18.40
C GLU A 161 5.98 -7.94 19.01
N GLU A 162 7.02 -8.18 18.22
CA GLU A 162 8.30 -8.71 18.68
C GLU A 162 8.97 -7.78 19.71
N VAL A 163 8.98 -6.47 19.45
CA VAL A 163 9.54 -5.46 20.35
C VAL A 163 8.63 -5.18 21.55
N GLY A 164 7.34 -5.56 21.48
CA GLY A 164 6.37 -5.40 22.55
C GLY A 164 5.66 -4.05 22.58
N TYR A 165 5.65 -3.30 21.48
CA TYR A 165 4.90 -2.05 21.37
C TYR A 165 3.39 -2.26 21.36
N TRP A 166 2.92 -3.41 20.84
CA TRP A 166 1.52 -3.82 20.79
C TRP A 166 1.36 -5.33 20.85
N LYS A 167 0.14 -5.78 21.07
CA LYS A 167 -0.24 -7.19 21.05
C LYS A 167 -1.58 -7.34 20.36
N TYR A 168 -1.75 -8.42 19.61
CA TYR A 168 -3.05 -8.78 19.09
C TYR A 168 -4.00 -9.11 20.24
N TYR A 169 -5.13 -8.41 20.30
CA TYR A 169 -6.16 -8.65 21.30
C TYR A 169 -7.27 -9.49 20.66
N ASN A 170 -7.34 -10.79 21.02
CA ASN A 170 -8.52 -11.59 20.73
C ASN A 170 -9.64 -11.09 21.67
N LEU A 171 -10.67 -10.44 21.09
CA LEU A 171 -11.91 -10.11 21.77
C LEU A 171 -12.77 -11.36 21.89
#